data_5098782bb3b1c6bd4d0d2ff35b909c8f
#
_entry.id   5098782bb3b1c6bd4d0d2ff35b909c8f
#
_cell.length_a   1.000
_cell.length_b   1.000
_cell.length_c   1.000
_cell.angle_alpha   90.00
_cell.angle_beta   90.00
_cell.angle_gamma   90.00
#
_symmetry.space_group_name_H-M   'P 1'
#
loop_
_entity.id
_entity.type
_entity.pdbx_description
1 polymer ?
#
loop_
_entity_poly.entity_id
_entity_poly.type
_entity_poly.pdbx_seq_one_letter_code
_entity_poly.pdbx_strand_id
1 'polypeptide(L)'
;MIIVLIIIIAITCITSYIGFQKPEVFQKYKFEVGAIQRRKAYIRLLSAGFLHGDWMHLFFNMLTLYFFAPIAIYGFGVVGFLIIYIASIILGNLFCLIVYKNVPFYSAIGASGGVSGVLFAAVALAPKEIEVNFLPGYLFGALYFGYSVYMMLNPRAHDNIGHAAHLGGAFFGLVYAVAVYPQVAMQNAVYLGIMALPLIYLAYQIFVNKRIG
;
A
#
# COMPACT_ATOMS: atom_id res chain seq x y z
N MET A 1 -6.96 -7.24 20.90
CA MET A 1 -6.86 -7.51 19.46
C MET A 1 -7.61 -6.44 18.64
N ILE A 2 -8.91 -6.32 18.77
CA ILE A 2 -9.74 -5.32 18.08
C ILE A 2 -9.43 -3.85 18.46
N ILE A 3 -8.98 -3.61 19.68
CA ILE A 3 -8.69 -2.25 20.20
C ILE A 3 -7.64 -1.53 19.34
N VAL A 4 -6.57 -2.21 18.91
CA VAL A 4 -5.51 -1.60 18.09
C VAL A 4 -6.05 -1.19 16.71
N LEU A 5 -6.89 -2.02 16.09
CA LEU A 5 -7.56 -1.68 14.84
C LEU A 5 -8.46 -0.45 15.00
N ILE A 6 -9.26 -0.41 16.05
CA ILE A 6 -10.14 0.74 16.34
C ILE A 6 -9.31 2.02 16.53
N ILE A 7 -8.17 1.94 17.24
CA ILE A 7 -7.27 3.09 17.44
C ILE A 7 -6.72 3.61 16.12
N ILE A 8 -6.25 2.72 15.24
CA ILE A 8 -5.73 3.11 13.92
C ILE A 8 -6.81 3.76 13.07
N ILE A 9 -8.01 3.16 13.02
CA ILE A 9 -9.16 3.72 12.30
C ILE A 9 -9.51 5.11 12.86
N ALA A 10 -9.62 5.23 14.18
CA ALA A 10 -9.97 6.50 14.83
C ALA A 10 -8.93 7.60 14.54
N ILE A 11 -7.64 7.30 14.69
CA ILE A 11 -6.55 8.24 14.37
C ILE A 11 -6.64 8.65 12.89
N THR A 12 -6.84 7.70 11.98
CA THR A 12 -6.93 7.98 10.55
C THR A 12 -8.15 8.85 10.22
N CYS A 13 -9.31 8.55 10.81
CA CYS A 13 -10.51 9.36 10.62
C CYS A 13 -10.36 10.78 11.16
N ILE A 14 -9.80 10.93 12.38
CA ILE A 14 -9.58 12.25 13.00
C ILE A 14 -8.58 13.08 12.18
N THR A 15 -7.45 12.49 11.77
CA THR A 15 -6.45 13.23 10.99
C THR A 15 -6.95 13.60 9.60
N SER A 16 -7.72 12.73 8.94
CA SER A 16 -8.36 13.04 7.67
C SER A 16 -9.40 14.15 7.80
N TYR A 17 -10.24 14.09 8.85
CA TYR A 17 -11.22 15.15 9.13
C TYR A 17 -10.54 16.49 9.35
N ILE A 18 -9.47 16.55 10.14
CA ILE A 18 -8.67 17.76 10.31
C ILE A 18 -8.11 18.24 8.98
N GLY A 19 -7.62 17.34 8.14
CA GLY A 19 -7.13 17.65 6.80
C GLY A 19 -8.21 18.25 5.88
N PHE A 20 -9.45 17.76 5.97
CA PHE A 20 -10.59 18.31 5.21
C PHE A 20 -10.97 19.75 5.65
N GLN A 21 -10.80 20.04 6.93
CA GLN A 21 -11.15 21.36 7.49
C GLN A 21 -10.02 22.39 7.40
N LYS A 22 -8.76 21.92 7.34
CA LYS A 22 -7.56 22.76 7.41
C LYS A 22 -6.61 22.48 6.25
N PRO A 23 -6.74 23.22 5.12
CA PRO A 23 -5.88 23.03 3.94
C PRO A 23 -4.39 23.14 4.26
N GLU A 24 -3.99 23.99 5.21
CA GLU A 24 -2.61 24.13 5.65
C GLU A 24 -2.05 22.85 6.29
N VAL A 25 -2.86 22.12 7.07
CA VAL A 25 -2.49 20.82 7.65
C VAL A 25 -2.34 19.79 6.54
N PHE A 26 -3.30 19.73 5.63
CA PHE A 26 -3.27 18.83 4.49
C PHE A 26 -2.00 19.04 3.64
N GLN A 27 -1.70 20.30 3.25
CA GLN A 27 -0.51 20.62 2.46
C GLN A 27 0.81 20.34 3.20
N LYS A 28 0.83 20.52 4.52
CA LYS A 28 2.01 20.27 5.36
C LYS A 28 2.35 18.79 5.44
N TYR A 29 1.38 17.89 5.48
CA TYR A 29 1.57 16.47 5.81
C TYR A 29 1.32 15.50 4.64
N LYS A 30 0.77 15.94 3.49
CA LYS A 30 0.68 15.10 2.29
C LYS A 30 2.07 14.70 1.79
N PHE A 31 2.18 13.55 1.17
CA PHE A 31 3.39 13.18 0.41
C PHE A 31 3.59 14.17 -0.74
N GLU A 32 4.81 14.67 -0.92
CA GLU A 32 5.21 15.52 -2.04
C GLU A 32 6.70 15.36 -2.27
N VAL A 33 7.07 14.93 -3.48
CA VAL A 33 8.46 14.62 -3.84
C VAL A 33 9.40 15.79 -3.55
N GLY A 34 9.07 16.99 -4.03
CA GLY A 34 9.91 18.18 -3.87
C GLY A 34 10.11 18.59 -2.40
N ALA A 35 9.07 18.44 -1.57
CA ALA A 35 9.19 18.73 -0.14
C ALA A 35 10.11 17.73 0.58
N ILE A 36 10.04 16.44 0.22
CA ILE A 36 10.88 15.41 0.81
C ILE A 36 12.33 15.58 0.38
N GLN A 37 12.59 15.76 -0.93
CA GLN A 37 13.94 15.84 -1.46
C GLN A 37 14.65 17.13 -1.05
N ARG A 38 13.99 18.31 -1.20
CA ARG A 38 14.62 19.61 -1.02
C ARG A 38 14.60 20.09 0.43
N ARG A 39 13.52 19.79 1.18
CA ARG A 39 13.32 20.28 2.56
C ARG A 39 13.53 19.17 3.61
N LYS A 40 13.90 17.94 3.19
CA LYS A 40 14.10 16.77 4.07
C LYS A 40 12.85 16.46 4.93
N ALA A 41 11.66 16.73 4.41
CA ALA A 41 10.39 16.55 5.11
C ALA A 41 9.97 15.07 5.16
N TYR A 42 10.84 14.19 5.69
CA TYR A 42 10.67 12.73 5.71
C TYR A 42 9.44 12.26 6.48
N ILE A 43 8.92 13.06 7.41
CA ILE A 43 7.65 12.76 8.11
C ILE A 43 6.51 12.50 7.12
N ARG A 44 6.55 13.08 5.93
CA ARG A 44 5.57 12.92 4.86
C ARG A 44 5.51 11.51 4.29
N LEU A 45 6.55 10.69 4.49
CA LEU A 45 6.53 9.26 4.14
C LEU A 45 5.54 8.48 5.00
N LEU A 46 5.30 8.91 6.23
CA LEU A 46 4.35 8.29 7.15
C LEU A 46 3.02 9.07 7.21
N SER A 47 3.08 10.38 7.41
CA SER A 47 1.89 11.20 7.70
C SER A 47 0.88 11.22 6.56
N ALA A 48 1.33 11.10 5.31
CA ALA A 48 0.44 11.02 4.15
C ALA A 48 -0.50 9.81 4.21
N GLY A 49 -0.10 8.73 4.88
CA GLY A 49 -0.91 7.53 5.08
C GLY A 49 -2.11 7.72 6.02
N PHE A 50 -2.20 8.85 6.70
CA PHE A 50 -3.31 9.18 7.60
C PHE A 50 -4.19 10.31 7.07
N LEU A 51 -3.92 10.82 5.87
CA LEU A 51 -4.71 11.85 5.19
C LEU A 51 -5.43 11.24 3.99
N HIS A 52 -6.66 11.73 3.73
CA HIS A 52 -7.45 11.30 2.58
C HIS A 52 -7.94 12.52 1.80
N GLY A 53 -8.26 12.33 0.50
CA GLY A 53 -8.71 13.40 -0.37
C GLY A 53 -10.18 13.74 -0.19
N ASP A 54 -10.97 12.72 0.15
CA ASP A 54 -12.42 12.82 0.32
C ASP A 54 -12.95 11.69 1.23
N TRP A 55 -14.26 11.77 1.55
CA TRP A 55 -14.91 10.81 2.43
C TRP A 55 -15.00 9.40 1.86
N MET A 56 -15.16 9.25 0.55
CA MET A 56 -15.26 7.94 -0.09
C MET A 56 -13.89 7.24 -0.07
N HIS A 57 -12.83 8.00 -0.33
CA HIS A 57 -11.45 7.50 -0.23
C HIS A 57 -11.14 7.01 1.20
N LEU A 58 -11.50 7.80 2.22
CA LEU A 58 -11.36 7.40 3.63
C LEU A 58 -12.19 6.15 3.94
N PHE A 59 -13.47 6.15 3.54
CA PHE A 59 -14.40 5.06 3.82
C PHE A 59 -13.89 3.73 3.26
N PHE A 60 -13.51 3.68 1.98
CA PHE A 60 -13.03 2.43 1.38
C PHE A 60 -11.72 1.93 1.97
N ASN A 61 -10.81 2.83 2.35
CA ASN A 61 -9.59 2.43 3.05
C ASN A 61 -9.89 1.81 4.42
N MET A 62 -10.74 2.45 5.21
CA MET A 62 -11.09 1.95 6.55
C MET A 62 -11.92 0.68 6.48
N LEU A 63 -12.81 0.56 5.49
CA LEU A 63 -13.60 -0.65 5.26
C LEU A 63 -12.70 -1.84 4.90
N THR A 64 -11.76 -1.65 3.96
CA THR A 64 -10.81 -2.70 3.59
C THR A 64 -9.92 -3.08 4.78
N LEU A 65 -9.42 -2.09 5.53
CA LEU A 65 -8.64 -2.35 6.73
C LEU A 65 -9.44 -3.14 7.78
N TYR A 66 -10.72 -2.79 7.97
CA TYR A 66 -11.61 -3.48 8.89
C TYR A 66 -11.77 -4.96 8.56
N PHE A 67 -11.89 -5.32 7.28
CA PHE A 67 -12.02 -6.71 6.86
C PHE A 67 -10.71 -7.51 6.93
N PHE A 68 -9.58 -6.92 6.56
CA PHE A 68 -8.33 -7.67 6.44
C PHE A 68 -7.41 -7.59 7.66
N ALA A 69 -7.51 -6.54 8.49
CA ALA A 69 -6.70 -6.44 9.70
C ALA A 69 -6.93 -7.59 10.70
N PRO A 70 -8.16 -8.08 10.96
CA PRO A 70 -8.35 -9.24 11.83
C PRO A 70 -7.60 -10.48 11.36
N ILE A 71 -7.55 -10.74 10.05
CA ILE A 71 -6.81 -11.87 9.46
C ILE A 71 -5.31 -11.69 9.69
N ALA A 72 -4.78 -10.50 9.40
CA ALA A 72 -3.38 -10.20 9.61
C ALA A 72 -3.01 -10.24 11.11
N ILE A 73 -3.87 -9.74 12.01
CA ILE A 73 -3.64 -9.80 13.46
C ILE A 73 -3.68 -11.26 13.96
N TYR A 74 -4.57 -12.08 13.44
CA TYR A 74 -4.63 -13.50 13.78
C TYR A 74 -3.36 -14.23 13.31
N GLY A 75 -2.92 -13.98 12.09
CA GLY A 75 -1.75 -14.63 11.51
C GLY A 75 -0.42 -14.12 12.08
N PHE A 76 -0.22 -12.81 12.23
CA PHE A 76 1.07 -12.21 12.59
C PHE A 76 1.12 -11.61 13.99
N GLY A 77 0.03 -11.67 14.75
CA GLY A 77 -0.11 -10.97 16.02
C GLY A 77 -0.26 -9.45 15.84
N VAL A 78 -0.51 -8.77 16.97
CA VAL A 78 -0.71 -7.30 16.97
C VAL A 78 0.55 -6.57 16.50
N VAL A 79 1.73 -6.99 16.96
CA VAL A 79 3.01 -6.36 16.60
C VAL A 79 3.29 -6.55 15.10
N GLY A 80 3.12 -7.77 14.58
CA GLY A 80 3.30 -8.06 13.16
C GLY A 80 2.35 -7.24 12.28
N PHE A 81 1.08 -7.12 12.66
CA PHE A 81 0.12 -6.26 11.97
C PHE A 81 0.57 -4.79 11.93
N LEU A 82 1.03 -4.24 13.07
CA LEU A 82 1.53 -2.87 13.13
C LEU A 82 2.76 -2.66 12.25
N ILE A 83 3.69 -3.61 12.26
CA ILE A 83 4.86 -3.57 11.37
C ILE A 83 4.41 -3.58 9.91
N ILE A 84 3.52 -4.51 9.52
CA ILE A 84 3.00 -4.59 8.16
C ILE A 84 2.36 -3.26 7.76
N TYR A 85 1.43 -2.74 8.57
CA TYR A 85 0.69 -1.53 8.22
C TYR A 85 1.59 -0.31 8.08
N ILE A 86 2.40 -0.01 9.10
CA ILE A 86 3.24 1.19 9.14
C ILE A 86 4.39 1.11 8.13
N ALA A 87 5.09 -0.02 8.06
CA ALA A 87 6.17 -0.18 7.11
C ALA A 87 5.67 -0.17 5.66
N SER A 88 4.48 -0.72 5.37
CA SER A 88 3.87 -0.65 4.05
C SER A 88 3.52 0.77 3.63
N ILE A 89 3.07 1.63 4.54
CA ILE A 89 2.87 3.07 4.26
C ILE A 89 4.22 3.71 3.89
N ILE A 90 5.24 3.53 4.73
CA ILE A 90 6.54 4.17 4.56
C ILE A 90 7.23 3.67 3.28
N LEU A 91 7.30 2.36 3.08
CA LEU A 91 7.99 1.76 1.94
C LEU A 91 7.22 1.96 0.63
N GLY A 92 5.89 1.97 0.67
CA GLY A 92 5.06 2.35 -0.47
C GLY A 92 5.32 3.79 -0.90
N ASN A 93 5.36 4.73 0.04
CA ASN A 93 5.69 6.12 -0.23
C ASN A 93 7.17 6.30 -0.64
N LEU A 94 8.09 5.50 -0.09
CA LEU A 94 9.48 5.49 -0.52
C LEU A 94 9.61 5.01 -1.98
N PHE A 95 8.86 3.98 -2.35
CA PHE A 95 8.80 3.53 -3.74
C PHE A 95 8.24 4.62 -4.68
N CYS A 96 7.18 5.35 -4.25
CA CYS A 96 6.73 6.55 -4.96
C CYS A 96 7.85 7.59 -5.14
N LEU A 97 8.63 7.83 -4.09
CA LEU A 97 9.73 8.80 -4.14
C LEU A 97 10.79 8.40 -5.18
N ILE A 98 11.08 7.11 -5.29
CA ILE A 98 12.03 6.58 -6.28
C ILE A 98 11.47 6.70 -7.70
N VAL A 99 10.22 6.28 -7.90
CA VAL A 99 9.55 6.29 -9.21
C VAL A 99 9.38 7.71 -9.75
N TYR A 100 8.95 8.64 -8.90
CA TYR A 100 8.63 10.02 -9.28
C TYR A 100 9.70 11.04 -8.88
N LYS A 101 10.96 10.60 -8.67
CA LYS A 101 12.07 11.45 -8.20
C LYS A 101 12.30 12.70 -9.06
N ASN A 102 11.96 12.64 -10.35
CA ASN A 102 12.12 13.73 -11.31
C ASN A 102 10.84 14.58 -11.47
N VAL A 103 9.79 14.33 -10.67
CA VAL A 103 8.51 15.05 -10.72
C VAL A 103 8.25 15.73 -9.36
N PRO A 104 8.86 16.90 -9.10
CA PRO A 104 8.82 17.53 -7.76
C PRO A 104 7.43 17.80 -7.20
N PHE A 105 6.46 18.06 -8.09
CA PHE A 105 5.07 18.37 -7.70
C PHE A 105 4.18 17.12 -7.56
N TYR A 106 4.72 15.92 -7.84
CA TYR A 106 3.96 14.70 -7.58
C TYR A 106 3.63 14.61 -6.09
N SER A 107 2.36 14.37 -5.81
CA SER A 107 1.85 14.22 -4.45
C SER A 107 0.91 13.03 -4.34
N ALA A 108 0.87 12.40 -3.16
CA ALA A 108 0.02 11.28 -2.83
C ALA A 108 -0.48 11.38 -1.38
N ILE A 109 -1.61 10.73 -1.11
CA ILE A 109 -2.24 10.64 0.20
C ILE A 109 -3.02 9.33 0.29
N GLY A 110 -3.34 8.92 1.49
CA GLY A 110 -4.20 7.77 1.76
C GLY A 110 -3.50 6.63 2.48
N ALA A 111 -4.28 5.92 3.28
CA ALA A 111 -3.84 4.74 4.00
C ALA A 111 -3.59 3.53 3.07
N SER A 112 -3.90 3.66 1.79
CA SER A 112 -4.00 2.56 0.84
C SER A 112 -2.71 1.75 0.64
N GLY A 113 -1.52 2.36 0.77
CA GLY A 113 -0.25 1.63 0.81
C GLY A 113 -0.18 0.65 1.97
N GLY A 114 -0.54 1.10 3.18
CA GLY A 114 -0.63 0.26 4.38
C GLY A 114 -1.73 -0.79 4.31
N VAL A 115 -2.91 -0.39 3.82
CA VAL A 115 -4.06 -1.28 3.62
C VAL A 115 -3.74 -2.38 2.62
N SER A 116 -3.08 -2.04 1.50
CA SER A 116 -2.61 -3.02 0.52
C SER A 116 -1.59 -3.99 1.14
N GLY A 117 -0.67 -3.49 1.96
CA GLY A 117 0.28 -4.34 2.68
C GLY A 117 -0.41 -5.35 3.60
N VAL A 118 -1.39 -4.90 4.39
CA VAL A 118 -2.18 -5.77 5.28
C VAL A 118 -2.98 -6.81 4.49
N LEU A 119 -3.64 -6.39 3.40
CA LEU A 119 -4.40 -7.28 2.52
C LEU A 119 -3.49 -8.36 1.91
N PHE A 120 -2.36 -7.97 1.34
CA PHE A 120 -1.47 -8.91 0.67
C PHE A 120 -0.69 -9.80 1.63
N ALA A 121 -0.39 -9.33 2.85
CA ALA A 121 0.13 -10.20 3.90
C ALA A 121 -0.91 -11.26 4.32
N ALA A 122 -2.19 -10.89 4.44
CA ALA A 122 -3.27 -11.83 4.72
C ALA A 122 -3.42 -12.84 3.58
N VAL A 123 -3.52 -12.38 2.32
CA VAL A 123 -3.65 -13.23 1.13
C VAL A 123 -2.48 -14.22 1.02
N ALA A 124 -1.26 -13.83 1.38
CA ALA A 124 -0.09 -14.70 1.30
C ALA A 124 -0.19 -15.94 2.23
N LEU A 125 -0.94 -15.84 3.34
CA LEU A 125 -1.15 -16.96 4.27
C LEU A 125 -2.06 -18.04 3.67
N ALA A 126 -3.08 -17.64 2.92
CA ALA A 126 -4.09 -18.53 2.36
C ALA A 126 -4.61 -17.96 1.02
N PRO A 127 -3.77 -17.97 -0.04
CA PRO A 127 -4.07 -17.24 -1.29
C PRO A 127 -5.23 -17.83 -2.09
N LYS A 128 -5.60 -19.05 -1.81
CA LYS A 128 -6.70 -19.75 -2.45
C LYS A 128 -8.00 -19.60 -1.67
N GLU A 129 -7.90 -19.58 -0.35
CA GLU A 129 -9.04 -19.60 0.59
C GLU A 129 -9.56 -18.18 0.90
N ILE A 130 -8.67 -17.19 0.90
CA ILE A 130 -9.08 -15.80 1.09
C ILE A 130 -9.63 -15.25 -0.21
N GLU A 131 -10.89 -14.84 -0.18
CA GLU A 131 -11.54 -14.19 -1.31
C GLU A 131 -11.52 -12.67 -1.18
N VAL A 132 -11.27 -12.01 -2.30
CA VAL A 132 -11.36 -10.55 -2.43
C VAL A 132 -12.22 -10.24 -3.65
N ASN A 133 -13.35 -9.53 -3.44
CA ASN A 133 -14.32 -9.22 -4.51
C ASN A 133 -14.74 -10.48 -5.32
N PHE A 134 -15.06 -11.56 -4.61
CA PHE A 134 -15.49 -12.87 -5.18
C PHE A 134 -14.40 -13.60 -5.98
N LEU A 135 -13.16 -13.14 -5.94
CA LEU A 135 -12.04 -13.81 -6.59
C LEU A 135 -11.12 -14.43 -5.52
N PRO A 136 -10.56 -15.62 -5.76
CA PRO A 136 -9.47 -16.15 -4.95
C PRO A 136 -8.34 -15.12 -4.84
N GLY A 137 -7.76 -14.97 -3.66
CA GLY A 137 -6.78 -13.93 -3.36
C GLY A 137 -5.60 -13.88 -4.31
N TYR A 138 -5.10 -15.03 -4.78
CA TYR A 138 -4.01 -15.08 -5.75
C TYR A 138 -4.41 -14.49 -7.12
N LEU A 139 -5.65 -14.73 -7.56
CA LEU A 139 -6.14 -14.19 -8.82
C LEU A 139 -6.40 -12.68 -8.70
N PHE A 140 -7.06 -12.27 -7.60
CA PHE A 140 -7.21 -10.85 -7.29
C PHE A 140 -5.83 -10.16 -7.25
N GLY A 141 -4.84 -10.76 -6.58
CA GLY A 141 -3.49 -10.22 -6.45
C GLY A 141 -2.78 -10.06 -7.78
N ALA A 142 -2.86 -11.06 -8.66
CA ALA A 142 -2.29 -10.97 -10.00
C ALA A 142 -2.92 -9.84 -10.83
N LEU A 143 -4.24 -9.71 -10.79
CA LEU A 143 -4.98 -8.63 -11.47
C LEU A 143 -4.66 -7.26 -10.89
N TYR A 144 -4.62 -7.15 -9.56
CA TYR A 144 -4.28 -5.91 -8.85
C TYR A 144 -2.87 -5.43 -9.20
N PHE A 145 -1.86 -6.31 -9.12
CA PHE A 145 -0.50 -5.98 -9.51
C PHE A 145 -0.41 -5.67 -11.00
N GLY A 146 -1.07 -6.47 -11.88
CA GLY A 146 -1.09 -6.24 -13.31
C GLY A 146 -1.66 -4.88 -13.69
N TYR A 147 -2.82 -4.53 -13.13
CA TYR A 147 -3.44 -3.23 -13.33
C TYR A 147 -2.57 -2.07 -12.81
N SER A 148 -2.04 -2.20 -11.59
CA SER A 148 -1.20 -1.16 -11.00
C SER A 148 0.10 -0.95 -11.78
N VAL A 149 0.73 -2.03 -12.27
CA VAL A 149 1.91 -1.96 -13.14
C VAL A 149 1.56 -1.30 -14.48
N TYR A 150 0.44 -1.70 -15.09
CA TYR A 150 -0.03 -1.09 -16.34
C TYR A 150 -0.23 0.43 -16.20
N MET A 151 -0.90 0.87 -15.11
CA MET A 151 -1.17 2.28 -14.86
C MET A 151 0.10 3.07 -14.52
N MET A 152 1.06 2.48 -13.81
CA MET A 152 2.37 3.11 -13.60
C MET A 152 3.15 3.33 -14.90
N LEU A 153 3.09 2.36 -15.82
CA LEU A 153 3.78 2.44 -17.11
C LEU A 153 3.06 3.33 -18.13
N ASN A 154 1.75 3.54 -17.96
CA ASN A 154 0.90 4.31 -18.85
C ASN A 154 0.01 5.29 -18.03
N PRO A 155 0.63 6.30 -17.37
CA PRO A 155 -0.11 7.22 -16.52
C PRO A 155 -1.15 8.00 -17.31
N ARG A 156 -2.36 8.12 -16.77
CA ARG A 156 -3.47 8.85 -17.38
C ARG A 156 -3.64 10.20 -16.70
N ALA A 157 -3.95 11.24 -17.49
CA ALA A 157 -4.43 12.50 -16.95
C ALA A 157 -5.71 12.24 -16.14
N HIS A 158 -5.84 12.78 -14.95
CA HIS A 158 -6.95 12.55 -14.01
C HIS A 158 -6.95 11.21 -13.25
N ASP A 159 -5.89 10.39 -13.36
CA ASP A 159 -5.73 9.27 -12.45
C ASP A 159 -5.13 9.75 -11.13
N ASN A 160 -5.97 9.76 -10.10
CA ASN A 160 -5.60 10.18 -8.75
C ASN A 160 -5.19 9.01 -7.84
N ILE A 161 -5.00 7.81 -8.41
CA ILE A 161 -4.64 6.60 -7.65
C ILE A 161 -3.11 6.51 -7.50
N GLY A 162 -2.63 6.37 -6.28
CA GLY A 162 -1.21 6.20 -5.98
C GLY A 162 -0.69 4.80 -6.28
N HIS A 163 -0.74 4.34 -7.55
CA HIS A 163 -0.37 2.98 -7.94
C HIS A 163 1.00 2.53 -7.44
N ALA A 164 2.00 3.43 -7.43
CA ALA A 164 3.32 3.11 -6.90
C ALA A 164 3.29 2.86 -5.38
N ALA A 165 2.55 3.67 -4.60
CA ALA A 165 2.41 3.45 -3.16
C ALA A 165 1.70 2.12 -2.86
N HIS A 166 0.67 1.80 -3.65
CA HIS A 166 -0.05 0.54 -3.54
C HIS A 166 0.84 -0.66 -3.82
N LEU A 167 1.60 -0.62 -4.93
CA LEU A 167 2.53 -1.69 -5.29
C LEU A 167 3.62 -1.88 -4.25
N GLY A 168 4.26 -0.79 -3.81
CA GLY A 168 5.31 -0.85 -2.80
C GLY A 168 4.80 -1.39 -1.46
N GLY A 169 3.61 -0.96 -1.01
CA GLY A 169 2.98 -1.44 0.20
C GLY A 169 2.57 -2.91 0.13
N ALA A 170 1.88 -3.30 -0.95
CA ALA A 170 1.45 -4.67 -1.20
C ALA A 170 2.64 -5.63 -1.31
N PHE A 171 3.68 -5.23 -2.04
CA PHE A 171 4.93 -6.00 -2.15
C PHE A 171 5.58 -6.23 -0.78
N PHE A 172 5.68 -5.19 0.05
CA PHE A 172 6.23 -5.36 1.39
C PHE A 172 5.40 -6.33 2.24
N GLY A 173 4.06 -6.20 2.23
CA GLY A 173 3.18 -7.12 2.97
C GLY A 173 3.37 -8.58 2.54
N LEU A 174 3.47 -8.82 1.22
CA LEU A 174 3.74 -10.14 0.66
C LEU A 174 5.10 -10.68 1.11
N VAL A 175 6.16 -9.88 0.99
CA VAL A 175 7.52 -10.26 1.40
C VAL A 175 7.60 -10.52 2.90
N TYR A 176 6.94 -9.70 3.72
CA TYR A 176 6.89 -9.90 5.16
C TYR A 176 6.25 -11.25 5.52
N ALA A 177 5.12 -11.59 4.89
CA ALA A 177 4.46 -12.88 5.13
C ALA A 177 5.35 -14.08 4.74
N VAL A 178 6.02 -14.00 3.57
CA VAL A 178 6.96 -15.03 3.11
C VAL A 178 8.13 -15.18 4.08
N ALA A 179 8.67 -14.08 4.59
CA ALA A 179 9.81 -14.09 5.52
C ALA A 179 9.45 -14.69 6.89
N VAL A 180 8.24 -14.37 7.39
CA VAL A 180 7.77 -14.88 8.70
C VAL A 180 7.31 -16.33 8.64
N TYR A 181 6.70 -16.74 7.52
CA TYR A 181 6.14 -18.09 7.34
C TYR A 181 6.68 -18.77 6.07
N PRO A 182 7.98 -19.08 5.98
CA PRO A 182 8.57 -19.62 4.77
C PRO A 182 7.98 -21.01 4.37
N GLN A 183 7.57 -21.84 5.34
CA GLN A 183 6.93 -23.12 5.04
C GLN A 183 5.55 -22.93 4.38
N VAL A 184 4.74 -21.99 4.87
CA VAL A 184 3.45 -21.65 4.28
C VAL A 184 3.65 -21.06 2.87
N ALA A 185 4.66 -20.22 2.71
CA ALA A 185 5.01 -19.67 1.40
C ALA A 185 5.42 -20.76 0.40
N MET A 186 6.19 -21.77 0.83
CA MET A 186 6.56 -22.91 -0.03
C MET A 186 5.34 -23.74 -0.44
N GLN A 187 4.40 -23.98 0.47
CA GLN A 187 3.15 -24.70 0.16
C GLN A 187 2.29 -23.92 -0.86
N ASN A 188 2.34 -22.59 -0.80
CA ASN A 188 1.60 -21.69 -1.67
C ASN A 188 2.42 -21.14 -2.84
N ALA A 189 3.61 -21.69 -3.12
CA ALA A 189 4.57 -21.12 -4.07
C ALA A 189 3.99 -20.86 -5.47
N VAL A 190 3.13 -21.75 -5.97
CA VAL A 190 2.50 -21.59 -7.28
C VAL A 190 1.62 -20.34 -7.31
N TYR A 191 0.79 -20.12 -6.29
CA TYR A 191 -0.13 -18.97 -6.21
C TYR A 191 0.63 -17.66 -6.01
N LEU A 192 1.65 -17.68 -5.14
CA LEU A 192 2.53 -16.53 -4.93
C LEU A 192 3.33 -16.20 -6.20
N GLY A 193 3.77 -17.23 -6.94
CA GLY A 193 4.44 -17.07 -8.23
C GLY A 193 3.53 -16.40 -9.27
N ILE A 194 2.27 -16.82 -9.38
CA ILE A 194 1.27 -16.18 -10.28
C ILE A 194 1.11 -14.70 -9.92
N MET A 195 0.99 -14.36 -8.64
CA MET A 195 0.89 -12.96 -8.17
C MET A 195 2.15 -12.15 -8.48
N ALA A 196 3.33 -12.79 -8.45
CA ALA A 196 4.60 -12.13 -8.69
C ALA A 196 4.88 -11.81 -10.17
N LEU A 197 4.21 -12.45 -11.14
CA LEU A 197 4.47 -12.24 -12.56
C LEU A 197 4.42 -10.77 -13.01
N PRO A 198 3.41 -9.96 -12.65
CA PRO A 198 3.40 -8.55 -13.00
C PRO A 198 4.54 -7.75 -12.35
N LEU A 199 4.98 -8.13 -11.14
CA LEU A 199 6.09 -7.48 -10.45
C LEU A 199 7.42 -7.80 -11.10
N ILE A 200 7.62 -9.03 -11.59
CA ILE A 200 8.78 -9.44 -12.38
C ILE A 200 8.82 -8.62 -13.68
N TYR A 201 7.67 -8.47 -14.35
CA TYR A 201 7.57 -7.63 -15.54
C TYR A 201 7.91 -6.16 -15.24
N LEU A 202 7.43 -5.62 -14.11
CA LEU A 202 7.78 -4.26 -13.67
C LEU A 202 9.29 -4.12 -13.44
N ALA A 203 9.90 -5.09 -12.75
CA ALA A 203 11.34 -5.10 -12.52
C ALA A 203 12.12 -5.10 -13.85
N TYR A 204 11.70 -5.90 -14.83
CA TYR A 204 12.25 -5.87 -16.18
C TYR A 204 12.13 -4.49 -16.84
N GLN A 205 10.97 -3.84 -16.74
CA GLN A 205 10.75 -2.48 -17.30
C GLN A 205 11.65 -1.42 -16.64
N ILE A 206 11.89 -1.54 -15.33
CA ILE A 206 12.74 -0.60 -14.59
C ILE A 206 14.21 -0.81 -14.91
N PHE A 207 14.70 -2.06 -14.78
CA PHE A 207 16.14 -2.35 -14.79
C PHE A 207 16.71 -2.55 -16.19
N VAL A 208 15.93 -3.12 -17.12
CA VAL A 208 16.39 -3.45 -18.46
C VAL A 208 15.95 -2.36 -19.45
N ASN A 209 14.67 -2.04 -19.49
CA ASN A 209 14.14 -1.06 -20.43
C ASN A 209 14.28 0.40 -19.98
N LYS A 210 14.68 0.65 -18.73
CA LYS A 210 14.85 1.98 -18.12
C LYS A 210 13.64 2.91 -18.34
N ARG A 211 12.44 2.34 -18.32
CA ARG A 211 11.20 3.04 -18.66
C ARG A 211 10.67 3.92 -17.53
N ILE A 212 11.17 3.73 -16.31
CA ILE A 212 10.82 4.47 -15.10
C ILE A 212 12.11 4.89 -14.38
N GLY A 213 12.21 6.14 -13.95
CA GLY A 213 13.33 6.62 -13.15
C GLY A 213 13.92 7.94 -13.63
#